data_97e89beb569cd38e8fe56d76764beac9
#
_entry.id   97e89beb569cd38e8fe56d76764beac9
#
_cell.length_a   1.000
_cell.length_b   1.000
_cell.length_c   1.000
_cell.angle_alpha   90.00
_cell.angle_beta   90.00
_cell.angle_gamma   90.00
#
_symmetry.space_group_name_H-M   'P 1'
#
loop_
_entity.id
_entity.type
_entity.pdbx_description
1 polymer ?
#
loop_
_entity_poly.entity_id
_entity_poly.type
_entity_poly.pdbx_seq_one_letter_code
_entity_poly.pdbx_strand_id
1 'polypeptide(L)'
;MCPKSEPLFPLLRIVRLRMEIDGEGVTSLVAGTGCPLSCKWCLNAAVLRQPPTPVTARELYDRVKIDDLYFRATGGGITFGGGEALLHAAFFRAFREVCGDNWHICAETSLHVPRGLVETAAETVDGFIIDIKDMNSEIYHRYTGGDAGLVQENLAYLLDKVGPERLLVRVPLIPDFNTPADCDTSEQKLRAMGVTRIDRFSYIRREV
;
A
#
# COMPACT_ATOMS: atom_id res chain seq x y z
N MET A 1 30.13 7.33 16.42
CA MET A 1 28.96 6.73 15.74
C MET A 1 28.91 7.33 14.34
N CYS A 2 29.08 6.53 13.29
CA CYS A 2 28.87 7.00 11.93
C CYS A 2 27.41 7.50 11.79
N PRO A 3 27.15 8.68 11.21
CA PRO A 3 25.78 9.10 10.94
C PRO A 3 25.15 8.03 10.03
N LYS A 4 24.02 7.44 10.46
CA LYS A 4 23.24 6.58 9.57
C LYS A 4 22.87 7.44 8.37
N SER A 5 23.22 6.99 7.17
CA SER A 5 22.81 7.68 5.95
C SER A 5 21.29 7.81 5.93
N GLU A 6 20.80 9.00 5.60
CA GLU A 6 19.38 9.26 5.44
C GLU A 6 18.77 8.22 4.46
N PRO A 7 17.63 7.58 4.79
CA PRO A 7 17.01 6.63 3.88
C PRO A 7 16.52 7.36 2.62
N LEU A 8 16.79 6.78 1.45
CA LEU A 8 16.33 7.29 0.15
C LEU A 8 15.10 6.49 -0.30
N PHE A 9 14.14 7.18 -0.94
CA PHE A 9 13.01 6.52 -1.58
C PHE A 9 13.28 6.37 -3.08
N PRO A 10 13.16 5.16 -3.64
CA PRO A 10 13.38 4.92 -5.07
C PRO A 10 12.13 5.31 -5.86
N LEU A 11 11.94 6.60 -6.09
CA LEU A 11 10.78 7.18 -6.72
C LEU A 11 10.69 6.83 -8.20
N LEU A 12 9.54 6.29 -8.63
CA LEU A 12 9.19 6.08 -10.03
C LEU A 12 8.36 7.24 -10.57
N ARG A 13 7.29 7.63 -9.86
CA ARG A 13 6.44 8.76 -10.25
C ARG A 13 5.59 9.25 -9.07
N ILE A 14 5.05 10.45 -9.24
CA ILE A 14 4.02 11.02 -8.38
C ILE A 14 2.76 11.23 -9.23
N VAL A 15 1.61 10.71 -8.75
CA VAL A 15 0.31 10.93 -9.38
C VAL A 15 -0.51 11.78 -8.43
N ARG A 16 -0.67 13.06 -8.78
CA ARG A 16 -1.25 14.08 -7.90
C ARG A 16 -2.76 14.14 -7.95
N LEU A 17 -3.35 14.66 -6.86
CA LEU A 17 -4.76 15.05 -6.76
C LEU A 17 -5.72 13.89 -7.08
N ARG A 18 -5.49 12.75 -6.47
CA ARG A 18 -6.39 11.59 -6.56
C ARG A 18 -7.48 11.75 -5.49
N MET A 19 -8.70 11.40 -5.86
CA MET A 19 -9.86 11.51 -4.97
C MET A 19 -10.46 10.12 -4.73
N GLU A 20 -10.64 9.77 -3.46
CA GLU A 20 -11.36 8.56 -3.00
C GLU A 20 -10.81 7.20 -3.51
N ILE A 21 -9.59 7.17 -4.08
CA ILE A 21 -9.00 5.95 -4.65
C ILE A 21 -7.90 5.41 -3.72
N ASP A 22 -7.04 6.29 -3.20
CA ASP A 22 -5.83 5.90 -2.48
C ASP A 22 -5.82 6.47 -1.06
N GLY A 23 -6.92 6.38 -0.34
CA GLY A 23 -7.09 6.91 1.01
C GLY A 23 -8.22 7.92 1.11
N GLU A 24 -8.29 8.61 2.24
CA GLU A 24 -9.32 9.61 2.52
C GLU A 24 -8.93 10.98 1.96
N GLY A 25 -9.92 11.76 1.54
CA GLY A 25 -9.71 13.09 0.99
C GLY A 25 -8.98 13.11 -0.35
N VAL A 26 -8.30 14.22 -0.62
CA VAL A 26 -7.44 14.36 -1.79
C VAL A 26 -6.04 13.85 -1.45
N THR A 27 -5.52 12.91 -2.24
CA THR A 27 -4.22 12.30 -2.02
C THR A 27 -3.29 12.47 -3.22
N SER A 28 -1.99 12.32 -2.98
CA SER A 28 -0.99 12.14 -4.03
C SER A 28 -0.30 10.78 -3.86
N LEU A 29 -0.43 9.91 -4.87
CA LEU A 29 0.25 8.62 -4.90
C LEU A 29 1.74 8.81 -5.21
N VAL A 30 2.59 8.38 -4.30
CA VAL A 30 4.05 8.33 -4.44
C VAL A 30 4.43 6.88 -4.74
N ALA A 31 4.66 6.60 -6.02
CA ALA A 31 4.97 5.26 -6.49
C ALA A 31 6.48 4.97 -6.40
N GLY A 32 6.84 3.94 -5.64
CA GLY A 32 8.19 3.39 -5.53
C GLY A 32 8.36 2.08 -6.29
N THR A 33 9.62 1.67 -6.46
CA THR A 33 9.98 0.40 -7.07
C THR A 33 10.16 -0.72 -6.03
N GLY A 34 10.31 -1.96 -6.53
CA GLY A 34 10.48 -3.16 -5.71
C GLY A 34 9.14 -3.80 -5.31
N CYS A 35 9.05 -5.10 -5.51
CA CYS A 35 7.91 -5.90 -5.06
C CYS A 35 8.36 -7.35 -4.89
N PRO A 36 8.04 -8.03 -3.77
CA PRO A 36 8.37 -9.44 -3.56
C PRO A 36 7.44 -10.39 -4.31
N LEU A 37 6.35 -9.89 -4.88
CA LEU A 37 5.36 -10.68 -5.61
C LEU A 37 5.55 -10.57 -7.12
N SER A 38 5.06 -11.60 -7.85
CA SER A 38 5.06 -11.67 -9.31
C SER A 38 3.66 -11.81 -9.87
N CYS A 39 2.74 -10.95 -9.43
CA CYS A 39 1.33 -10.98 -9.81
C CYS A 39 1.15 -11.03 -11.32
N LYS A 40 0.35 -12.00 -11.82
CA LYS A 40 0.14 -12.22 -13.26
C LYS A 40 -0.49 -11.03 -13.98
N TRP A 41 -1.30 -10.24 -13.26
CA TRP A 41 -1.98 -9.05 -13.76
C TRP A 41 -1.56 -7.81 -12.95
N CYS A 42 -0.24 -7.61 -12.85
CA CYS A 42 0.28 -6.43 -12.15
C CYS A 42 -0.03 -5.15 -12.94
N LEU A 43 -0.88 -4.29 -12.40
CA LEU A 43 -1.25 -3.00 -13.01
C LEU A 43 -0.05 -2.06 -13.16
N ASN A 44 0.96 -2.23 -12.31
CA ASN A 44 2.16 -1.40 -12.28
C ASN A 44 3.34 -2.04 -13.04
N ALA A 45 3.18 -3.19 -13.70
CA ALA A 45 4.29 -3.93 -14.32
C ALA A 45 5.17 -3.07 -15.25
N ALA A 46 4.56 -2.21 -16.07
CA ALA A 46 5.29 -1.33 -16.97
C ALA A 46 6.09 -0.24 -16.24
N VAL A 47 5.51 0.32 -15.17
CA VAL A 47 6.14 1.38 -14.37
C VAL A 47 7.28 0.79 -13.52
N LEU A 48 7.09 -0.39 -12.93
CA LEU A 48 8.10 -1.06 -12.10
C LEU A 48 9.37 -1.46 -12.85
N ARG A 49 9.33 -1.50 -14.18
CA ARG A 49 10.52 -1.75 -15.02
C ARG A 49 11.35 -0.50 -15.30
N GLN A 50 10.84 0.68 -14.95
CA GLN A 50 11.55 1.93 -15.16
C GLN A 50 12.64 2.13 -14.10
N PRO A 51 13.75 2.80 -14.44
CA PRO A 51 14.76 3.13 -13.45
C PRO A 51 14.19 4.15 -12.44
N PRO A 52 14.31 3.91 -11.13
CA PRO A 52 13.85 4.86 -10.13
C PRO A 52 14.83 6.04 -9.99
N THR A 53 14.31 7.16 -9.55
CA THR A 53 15.10 8.29 -9.08
C THR A 53 15.16 8.25 -7.55
N PRO A 54 16.32 8.05 -6.92
CA PRO A 54 16.42 8.13 -5.48
C PRO A 54 16.18 9.57 -5.01
N VAL A 55 15.31 9.74 -4.01
CA VAL A 55 14.98 11.03 -3.42
C VAL A 55 15.07 10.99 -1.91
N THR A 56 15.51 12.07 -1.29
CA THR A 56 15.44 12.30 0.15
C THR A 56 14.03 12.66 0.58
N ALA A 57 13.73 12.57 1.88
CA ALA A 57 12.45 12.99 2.43
C ALA A 57 12.14 14.46 2.13
N ARG A 58 13.15 15.32 2.21
CA ARG A 58 13.03 16.76 1.90
C ARG A 58 12.75 17.01 0.42
N GLU A 59 13.45 16.35 -0.47
CA GLU A 59 13.21 16.47 -1.92
C GLU A 59 11.80 15.98 -2.31
N LEU A 60 11.33 14.89 -1.71
CA LEU A 60 9.97 14.42 -1.94
C LEU A 60 8.95 15.44 -1.43
N TYR A 61 9.12 15.93 -0.19
CA TYR A 61 8.24 16.94 0.38
C TYR A 61 8.16 18.19 -0.52
N ASP A 62 9.29 18.69 -0.99
CA ASP A 62 9.33 19.88 -1.85
C ASP A 62 8.60 19.68 -3.19
N ARG A 63 8.51 18.45 -3.69
CA ARG A 63 7.75 18.10 -4.91
C ARG A 63 6.24 18.06 -4.68
N VAL A 64 5.79 17.65 -3.49
CA VAL A 64 4.36 17.40 -3.21
C VAL A 64 3.69 18.51 -2.39
N LYS A 65 4.46 19.37 -1.72
CA LYS A 65 3.91 20.47 -0.88
C LYS A 65 3.04 21.48 -1.65
N ILE A 66 3.13 21.50 -2.96
CA ILE A 66 2.25 22.32 -3.80
C ILE A 66 0.76 21.91 -3.64
N ASP A 67 0.50 20.70 -3.16
CA ASP A 67 -0.83 20.15 -2.92
C ASP A 67 -1.31 20.34 -1.47
N ASP A 68 -0.50 20.97 -0.59
CA ASP A 68 -0.77 21.13 0.86
C ASP A 68 -2.18 21.65 1.15
N LEU A 69 -2.64 22.65 0.39
CA LEU A 69 -3.97 23.24 0.59
C LEU A 69 -5.07 22.18 0.41
N TYR A 70 -4.96 21.33 -0.59
CA TYR A 70 -5.95 20.27 -0.85
C TYR A 70 -5.89 19.19 0.21
N PHE A 71 -4.69 18.79 0.63
CA PHE A 71 -4.51 17.78 1.67
C PHE A 71 -5.17 18.26 2.98
N ARG A 72 -4.82 19.44 3.45
CA ARG A 72 -5.34 19.99 4.71
C ARG A 72 -6.84 20.27 4.65
N ALA A 73 -7.37 20.73 3.52
CA ALA A 73 -8.80 21.03 3.37
C ALA A 73 -9.67 19.76 3.39
N THR A 74 -9.12 18.60 3.04
CA THR A 74 -9.90 17.36 2.88
C THR A 74 -9.51 16.25 3.86
N GLY A 75 -8.49 16.48 4.72
CA GLY A 75 -7.92 15.43 5.57
C GLY A 75 -7.10 14.40 4.80
N GLY A 76 -6.69 14.72 3.58
CA GLY A 76 -5.89 13.85 2.72
C GLY A 76 -4.38 13.99 2.93
N GLY A 77 -3.59 13.57 1.93
CA GLY A 77 -2.13 13.63 2.02
C GLY A 77 -1.41 12.73 1.02
N ILE A 78 -0.48 11.90 1.50
CA ILE A 78 0.38 11.06 0.67
C ILE A 78 0.01 9.59 0.85
N THR A 79 -0.10 8.88 -0.28
CA THR A 79 -0.15 7.42 -0.29
C THR A 79 1.11 6.87 -0.93
N PHE A 80 1.90 6.11 -0.17
CA PHE A 80 3.02 5.36 -0.72
C PHE A 80 2.51 4.06 -1.33
N GLY A 81 2.91 3.78 -2.58
CA GLY A 81 2.45 2.62 -3.33
C GLY A 81 3.34 2.31 -4.53
N GLY A 82 2.75 1.76 -5.59
CA GLY A 82 3.46 1.41 -6.84
C GLY A 82 3.89 -0.04 -6.86
N GLY A 83 5.05 -0.36 -6.29
CA GLY A 83 5.46 -1.71 -5.94
C GLY A 83 4.91 -2.12 -4.57
N GLU A 84 5.76 -2.72 -3.71
CA GLU A 84 5.41 -2.98 -2.32
C GLU A 84 5.96 -1.83 -1.46
N ALA A 85 5.06 -0.98 -0.97
CA ALA A 85 5.45 0.23 -0.26
C ALA A 85 6.23 -0.05 1.03
N LEU A 86 5.90 -1.13 1.74
CA LEU A 86 6.51 -1.44 3.03
C LEU A 86 7.99 -1.84 2.94
N LEU A 87 8.51 -2.17 1.75
CA LEU A 87 9.95 -2.32 1.55
C LEU A 87 10.74 -1.04 1.91
N HIS A 88 10.04 0.09 1.92
CA HIS A 88 10.61 1.42 2.19
C HIS A 88 10.13 2.02 3.53
N ALA A 89 9.66 1.19 4.47
CA ALA A 89 9.05 1.64 5.73
C ALA A 89 9.96 2.59 6.55
N ALA A 90 11.27 2.39 6.52
CA ALA A 90 12.23 3.30 7.18
C ALA A 90 12.18 4.74 6.62
N PHE A 91 11.87 4.89 5.33
CA PHE A 91 11.72 6.20 4.70
C PHE A 91 10.47 6.94 5.20
N PHE A 92 9.40 6.25 5.53
CA PHE A 92 8.16 6.87 5.99
C PHE A 92 8.38 7.70 7.25
N ARG A 93 9.23 7.22 8.18
CA ARG A 93 9.60 7.96 9.38
C ARG A 93 10.35 9.25 9.04
N ALA A 94 11.36 9.18 8.18
CA ALA A 94 12.09 10.36 7.73
C ALA A 94 11.17 11.36 7.01
N PHE A 95 10.20 10.87 6.24
CA PHE A 95 9.24 11.72 5.57
C PHE A 95 8.27 12.37 6.57
N ARG A 96 7.79 11.64 7.59
CA ARG A 96 6.95 12.17 8.67
C ARG A 96 7.65 13.31 9.42
N GLU A 97 8.94 13.16 9.72
CA GLU A 97 9.74 14.20 10.38
C GLU A 97 9.80 15.50 9.55
N VAL A 98 9.73 15.39 8.24
CA VAL A 98 9.76 16.55 7.33
C VAL A 98 8.37 17.17 7.11
N CYS A 99 7.32 16.36 6.89
CA CYS A 99 5.98 16.88 6.58
C CYS A 99 5.16 17.21 7.84
N GLY A 100 5.56 16.71 9.02
CA GLY A 100 4.79 16.87 10.27
C GLY A 100 3.48 16.09 10.24
N ASP A 101 2.53 16.49 11.08
CA ASP A 101 1.26 15.77 11.31
C ASP A 101 0.08 16.33 10.50
N ASN A 102 0.32 17.32 9.64
CA ASN A 102 -0.75 17.98 8.88
C ASN A 102 -1.26 17.16 7.68
N TRP A 103 -0.52 16.14 7.27
CA TRP A 103 -0.84 15.29 6.14
C TRP A 103 -1.09 13.86 6.59
N HIS A 104 -2.15 13.26 6.06
CA HIS A 104 -2.39 11.84 6.23
C HIS A 104 -1.39 11.05 5.39
N ILE A 105 -0.63 10.14 6.02
CA ILE A 105 0.26 9.23 5.33
C ILE A 105 -0.38 7.85 5.29
N CYS A 106 -0.61 7.34 4.09
CA CYS A 106 -1.15 6.01 3.85
C CYS A 106 -0.12 5.12 3.14
N ALA A 107 -0.15 3.81 3.41
CA ALA A 107 0.65 2.83 2.68
C ALA A 107 -0.25 1.82 1.96
N GLU A 108 -0.09 1.69 0.63
CA GLU A 108 -0.72 0.65 -0.18
C GLU A 108 0.20 -0.58 -0.23
N THR A 109 -0.28 -1.72 0.26
CA THR A 109 0.56 -2.91 0.49
C THR A 109 -0.18 -4.21 0.24
N SER A 110 0.57 -5.24 -0.17
CA SER A 110 0.11 -6.63 -0.20
C SER A 110 0.30 -7.35 1.14
N LEU A 111 1.01 -6.74 2.10
CA LEU A 111 1.50 -7.35 3.34
C LEU A 111 2.43 -8.56 3.16
N HIS A 112 2.85 -8.90 1.95
CA HIS A 112 3.79 -10.00 1.70
C HIS A 112 5.23 -9.54 1.92
N VAL A 113 5.55 -9.16 3.15
CA VAL A 113 6.87 -8.64 3.58
C VAL A 113 7.23 -9.20 4.95
N PRO A 114 8.53 -9.20 5.34
CA PRO A 114 8.93 -9.53 6.70
C PRO A 114 8.21 -8.67 7.75
N ARG A 115 7.80 -9.28 8.87
CA ARG A 115 7.08 -8.65 9.98
C ARG A 115 7.68 -7.32 10.44
N GLY A 116 9.00 -7.22 10.59
CA GLY A 116 9.67 -6.00 11.05
C GLY A 116 9.42 -4.76 10.16
N LEU A 117 9.13 -4.94 8.86
CA LEU A 117 8.75 -3.83 7.98
C LEU A 117 7.31 -3.37 8.26
N VAL A 118 6.41 -4.31 8.54
CA VAL A 118 5.03 -4.00 8.96
C VAL A 118 5.03 -3.23 10.28
N GLU A 119 5.83 -3.67 11.24
CA GLU A 119 6.01 -3.01 12.55
C GLU A 119 6.51 -1.58 12.38
N THR A 120 7.55 -1.39 11.57
CA THR A 120 8.11 -0.06 11.30
C THR A 120 7.08 0.87 10.65
N ALA A 121 6.29 0.37 9.70
CA ALA A 121 5.24 1.16 9.05
C ALA A 121 4.10 1.50 10.02
N ALA A 122 3.67 0.55 10.86
CA ALA A 122 2.59 0.72 11.82
C ALA A 122 2.83 1.85 12.83
N GLU A 123 4.09 2.14 13.14
CA GLU A 123 4.49 3.25 14.02
C GLU A 123 4.41 4.63 13.34
N THR A 124 4.31 4.69 12.01
CA THR A 124 4.55 5.94 11.27
C THR A 124 3.38 6.38 10.41
N VAL A 125 2.73 5.44 9.70
CA VAL A 125 1.63 5.78 8.77
C VAL A 125 0.30 5.87 9.52
N ASP A 126 -0.62 6.69 9.01
CA ASP A 126 -1.94 6.89 9.61
C ASP A 126 -2.94 5.85 9.14
N GLY A 127 -2.74 5.26 7.97
CA GLY A 127 -3.62 4.25 7.40
C GLY A 127 -2.94 3.27 6.45
N PHE A 128 -3.61 2.15 6.21
CA PHE A 128 -3.18 1.12 5.27
C PHE A 128 -4.28 0.80 4.27
N ILE A 129 -3.91 0.68 3.01
CA ILE A 129 -4.73 0.09 1.96
C ILE A 129 -4.10 -1.26 1.63
N ILE A 130 -4.81 -2.32 1.97
CA ILE A 130 -4.28 -3.69 1.93
C ILE A 130 -4.93 -4.46 0.79
N ASP A 131 -4.15 -4.84 -0.18
CA ASP A 131 -4.60 -5.63 -1.33
C ASP A 131 -4.55 -7.13 -1.03
N ILE A 132 -5.63 -7.69 -0.53
CA ILE A 132 -5.77 -9.14 -0.36
C ILE A 132 -6.21 -9.77 -1.68
N LYS A 133 -5.28 -10.43 -2.37
CA LYS A 133 -5.53 -11.00 -3.70
C LYS A 133 -6.48 -12.20 -3.66
N ASP A 134 -6.39 -13.02 -2.63
CA ASP A 134 -7.35 -14.05 -2.25
C ASP A 134 -7.00 -14.62 -0.86
N MET A 135 -8.00 -15.08 -0.09
CA MET A 135 -7.80 -15.77 1.19
C MET A 135 -7.67 -17.29 1.04
N ASN A 136 -7.76 -17.82 -0.18
CA ASN A 136 -7.42 -19.20 -0.54
C ASN A 136 -5.94 -19.25 -0.95
N SER A 137 -5.14 -20.07 -0.25
CA SER A 137 -3.70 -20.14 -0.46
C SER A 137 -3.30 -20.64 -1.86
N GLU A 138 -4.08 -21.54 -2.46
CA GLU A 138 -3.82 -22.01 -3.82
C GLU A 138 -4.05 -20.92 -4.87
N ILE A 139 -5.18 -20.21 -4.77
CA ILE A 139 -5.52 -19.09 -5.66
C ILE A 139 -4.48 -17.99 -5.49
N TYR A 140 -4.18 -17.61 -4.25
CA TYR A 140 -3.18 -16.61 -3.94
C TYR A 140 -1.81 -16.95 -4.56
N HIS A 141 -1.32 -18.18 -4.31
CA HIS A 141 -0.03 -18.62 -4.84
C HIS A 141 -0.01 -18.64 -6.37
N ARG A 142 -1.04 -19.19 -7.00
CA ARG A 142 -1.14 -19.26 -8.48
C ARG A 142 -1.12 -17.87 -9.12
N TYR A 143 -1.73 -16.87 -8.45
CA TYR A 143 -1.80 -15.51 -8.96
C TYR A 143 -0.54 -14.70 -8.68
N THR A 144 0.01 -14.77 -7.46
CA THR A 144 1.08 -13.89 -6.96
C THR A 144 2.46 -14.54 -6.93
N GLY A 145 2.54 -15.86 -6.86
CA GLY A 145 3.75 -16.61 -6.55
C GLY A 145 4.17 -16.57 -5.07
N GLY A 146 3.39 -15.90 -4.21
CA GLY A 146 3.68 -15.71 -2.79
C GLY A 146 2.96 -16.67 -1.87
N ASP A 147 3.11 -16.44 -0.56
CA ASP A 147 2.50 -17.19 0.54
C ASP A 147 1.37 -16.37 1.20
N ALA A 148 0.14 -16.90 1.16
CA ALA A 148 -1.00 -16.28 1.81
C ALA A 148 -0.91 -16.31 3.35
N GLY A 149 -0.22 -17.28 3.93
CA GLY A 149 -0.04 -17.41 5.39
C GLY A 149 0.66 -16.18 5.97
N LEU A 150 1.78 -15.76 5.36
CA LEU A 150 2.52 -14.56 5.75
C LEU A 150 1.63 -13.30 5.74
N VAL A 151 0.78 -13.17 4.71
CA VAL A 151 -0.12 -12.02 4.59
C VAL A 151 -1.18 -12.03 5.69
N GLN A 152 -1.76 -13.19 5.98
CA GLN A 152 -2.78 -13.36 7.03
C GLN A 152 -2.20 -13.07 8.42
N GLU A 153 -0.99 -13.54 8.70
CA GLU A 153 -0.27 -13.24 9.95
C GLU A 153 0.01 -11.75 10.11
N ASN A 154 0.46 -11.09 9.04
CA ASN A 154 0.73 -9.66 9.04
C ASN A 154 -0.56 -8.83 9.18
N LEU A 155 -1.66 -9.26 8.56
CA LEU A 155 -2.96 -8.63 8.73
C LEU A 155 -3.47 -8.75 10.17
N ALA A 156 -3.39 -9.95 10.77
CA ALA A 156 -3.77 -10.17 12.16
C ALA A 156 -2.98 -9.26 13.12
N TYR A 157 -1.69 -9.11 12.89
CA TYR A 157 -0.84 -8.18 13.66
C TYR A 157 -1.31 -6.73 13.51
N LEU A 158 -1.60 -6.25 12.29
CA LEU A 158 -2.06 -4.88 12.10
C LEU A 158 -3.42 -4.63 12.76
N LEU A 159 -4.35 -5.58 12.67
CA LEU A 159 -5.65 -5.48 13.34
C LEU A 159 -5.49 -5.32 14.86
N ASP A 160 -4.58 -6.06 15.47
CA ASP A 160 -4.27 -5.95 16.91
C ASP A 160 -3.54 -4.65 17.23
N LYS A 161 -2.57 -4.25 16.44
CA LYS A 161 -1.65 -3.14 16.73
C LYS A 161 -2.23 -1.76 16.46
N VAL A 162 -2.95 -1.60 15.35
CA VAL A 162 -3.40 -0.27 14.89
C VAL A 162 -4.93 -0.13 14.86
N GLY A 163 -5.67 -1.22 15.00
CA GLY A 163 -7.13 -1.26 14.95
C GLY A 163 -7.69 -1.32 13.51
N PRO A 164 -8.92 -1.83 13.36
CA PRO A 164 -9.55 -2.03 12.06
C PRO A 164 -9.93 -0.73 11.34
N GLU A 165 -10.08 0.37 12.07
CA GLU A 165 -10.46 1.69 11.52
C GLU A 165 -9.37 2.30 10.62
N ARG A 166 -8.10 1.93 10.84
CA ARG A 166 -6.95 2.37 10.04
C ARG A 166 -6.69 1.50 8.82
N LEU A 167 -7.50 0.44 8.60
CA LEU A 167 -7.29 -0.53 7.54
C LEU A 167 -8.43 -0.46 6.52
N LEU A 168 -8.12 -0.22 5.26
CA LEU A 168 -9.00 -0.49 4.13
C LEU A 168 -8.48 -1.73 3.40
N VAL A 169 -9.26 -2.83 3.44
CA VAL A 169 -8.87 -4.09 2.79
C VAL A 169 -9.57 -4.21 1.44
N ARG A 170 -8.80 -4.36 0.38
CA ARG A 170 -9.30 -4.55 -0.98
C ARG A 170 -9.35 -6.02 -1.35
N VAL A 171 -10.50 -6.47 -1.88
CA VAL A 171 -10.72 -7.84 -2.37
C VAL A 171 -11.09 -7.80 -3.85
N PRO A 172 -10.12 -7.98 -4.75
CA PRO A 172 -10.35 -7.93 -6.19
C PRO A 172 -10.99 -9.22 -6.73
N LEU A 173 -11.94 -9.07 -7.66
CA LEU A 173 -12.29 -10.12 -8.60
C LEU A 173 -11.24 -10.12 -9.73
N ILE A 174 -10.47 -11.19 -9.81
CA ILE A 174 -9.34 -11.31 -10.75
C ILE A 174 -9.72 -12.34 -11.81
N PRO A 175 -9.99 -11.90 -13.07
CA PRO A 175 -10.36 -12.83 -14.15
C PRO A 175 -9.36 -13.98 -14.30
N ASP A 176 -9.85 -15.19 -14.54
CA ASP A 176 -9.11 -16.44 -14.68
C ASP A 176 -8.44 -16.99 -13.39
N PHE A 177 -8.49 -16.25 -12.29
CA PHE A 177 -7.84 -16.68 -11.05
C PHE A 177 -8.83 -16.97 -9.93
N ASN A 178 -9.81 -16.10 -9.69
CA ASN A 178 -10.85 -16.30 -8.72
C ASN A 178 -12.25 -16.00 -9.29
N THR A 179 -13.27 -16.40 -8.55
CA THR A 179 -14.68 -16.24 -8.88
C THR A 179 -15.36 -15.30 -7.88
N PRO A 180 -16.58 -14.80 -8.15
CA PRO A 180 -17.37 -14.07 -7.15
C PRO A 180 -17.53 -14.85 -5.83
N ALA A 181 -17.70 -16.17 -5.88
CA ALA A 181 -17.82 -17.02 -4.68
C ALA A 181 -16.51 -17.09 -3.87
N ASP A 182 -15.34 -17.06 -4.54
CA ASP A 182 -14.04 -16.96 -3.85
C ASP A 182 -13.88 -15.62 -3.16
N CYS A 183 -14.30 -14.53 -3.82
CA CYS A 183 -14.31 -13.20 -3.21
C CYS A 183 -15.26 -13.13 -1.99
N ASP A 184 -16.45 -13.76 -2.06
CA ASP A 184 -17.37 -13.84 -0.93
C ASP A 184 -16.75 -14.61 0.24
N THR A 185 -16.08 -15.72 -0.05
CA THR A 185 -15.35 -16.52 0.94
C THR A 185 -14.21 -15.71 1.57
N SER A 186 -13.45 -14.97 0.76
CA SER A 186 -12.38 -14.10 1.22
C SER A 186 -12.92 -13.00 2.14
N GLU A 187 -14.02 -12.35 1.76
CA GLU A 187 -14.67 -11.33 2.59
C GLU A 187 -15.15 -11.90 3.92
N GLN A 188 -15.80 -13.06 3.94
CA GLN A 188 -16.25 -13.73 5.16
C GLN A 188 -15.09 -14.01 6.12
N LYS A 189 -13.96 -14.53 5.61
CA LYS A 189 -12.75 -14.78 6.42
C LYS A 189 -12.18 -13.48 6.98
N LEU A 190 -12.09 -12.42 6.18
CA LEU A 190 -11.59 -11.12 6.60
C LEU A 190 -12.46 -10.50 7.69
N ARG A 191 -13.80 -10.57 7.54
CA ARG A 191 -14.73 -10.10 8.58
C ARG A 191 -14.60 -10.91 9.87
N ALA A 192 -14.42 -12.23 9.78
CA ALA A 192 -14.18 -13.09 10.94
C ALA A 192 -12.85 -12.75 11.66
N MET A 193 -11.84 -12.20 10.95
CA MET A 193 -10.61 -11.68 11.53
C MET A 193 -10.77 -10.30 12.17
N GLY A 194 -11.91 -9.61 11.97
CA GLY A 194 -12.19 -8.28 12.54
C GLY A 194 -12.03 -7.12 11.55
N VAL A 195 -11.86 -7.38 10.24
CA VAL A 195 -11.82 -6.32 9.23
C VAL A 195 -13.19 -5.69 9.08
N THR A 196 -13.29 -4.37 9.22
CA THR A 196 -14.54 -3.61 9.15
C THR A 196 -14.75 -2.90 7.81
N ARG A 197 -13.65 -2.46 7.15
CA ARG A 197 -13.70 -1.71 5.88
C ARG A 197 -13.15 -2.58 4.76
N ILE A 198 -14.05 -3.04 3.88
CA ILE A 198 -13.72 -3.88 2.72
C ILE A 198 -14.20 -3.20 1.46
N ASP A 199 -13.28 -3.07 0.48
CA ASP A 199 -13.56 -2.57 -0.86
C ASP A 199 -13.46 -3.73 -1.86
N ARG A 200 -14.55 -3.98 -2.60
CA ARG A 200 -14.62 -5.01 -3.64
C ARG A 200 -14.65 -4.37 -5.00
N PHE A 201 -13.76 -4.79 -5.85
CA PHE A 201 -13.69 -4.31 -7.23
C PHE A 201 -13.27 -5.43 -8.19
N SER A 202 -13.43 -5.19 -9.49
CA SER A 202 -13.03 -6.14 -10.53
C SER A 202 -11.86 -5.58 -11.34
N TYR A 203 -10.89 -6.42 -11.64
CA TYR A 203 -9.87 -6.08 -12.62
C TYR A 203 -10.47 -6.03 -14.01
N ILE A 204 -10.25 -4.92 -14.69
CA ILE A 204 -10.66 -4.74 -16.08
C ILE A 204 -9.47 -5.06 -16.97
N ARG A 205 -9.57 -6.09 -17.80
CA ARG A 205 -8.60 -6.35 -18.86
C ARG A 205 -8.73 -5.23 -19.90
N ARG A 206 -7.65 -4.51 -20.14
CA ARG A 206 -7.52 -3.76 -21.40
C ARG A 206 -6.87 -4.73 -22.38
N GLU A 207 -7.59 -5.12 -23.41
CA GLU A 207 -7.00 -5.76 -24.57
C GLU A 207 -6.00 -4.77 -25.17
N VAL A 208 -4.72 -5.18 -25.24
CA VAL A 208 -3.61 -4.40 -25.85
C VAL A 208 -3.50 -4.80 -27.29
#